data_af6893ca2063601570404ee7094c5384
#
_entry.id   af6893ca2063601570404ee7094c5384
#
_cell.length_a   1.000
_cell.length_b   1.000
_cell.length_c   1.000
_cell.angle_alpha   90.00
_cell.angle_beta   90.00
_cell.angle_gamma   90.00
#
_symmetry.space_group_name_H-M   'P 1'
#
loop_
_entity.id
_entity.type
_entity.pdbx_description
1 polymer ?
#
loop_
_entity_poly.entity_id
_entity_poly.type
_entity_poly.pdbx_seq_one_letter_code
_entity_poly.pdbx_strand_id
1 'polypeptide(L)' 'MEDKDRKNVTVVEAAEYLGLSRTTVQEMVDRGVLKADKFAGAVHIPREEVERLERETAP' A
#
# COMPACT_ATOMS: atom_id res chain seq x y z
N MET A 1 15.77 -6.98 8.82
CA MET A 1 15.30 -6.83 7.45
C MET A 1 14.76 -5.43 7.21
N GLU A 2 15.23 -4.81 6.22
CA GLU A 2 14.90 -3.43 5.98
C GLU A 2 13.77 -3.29 4.99
N ASP A 3 12.76 -2.55 5.36
CA ASP A 3 11.64 -2.32 4.47
C ASP A 3 12.04 -1.55 3.23
N LYS A 4 13.05 -0.71 3.34
CA LYS A 4 13.48 0.09 2.21
C LYS A 4 14.02 -0.76 1.07
N ASP A 5 14.41 -2.00 1.35
CA ASP A 5 14.90 -2.91 0.32
C ASP A 5 13.78 -3.69 -0.34
N ARG A 6 12.57 -3.54 0.14
CA ARG A 6 11.44 -4.30 -0.37
C ARG A 6 10.74 -3.48 -1.43
N LYS A 7 10.37 -4.15 -2.51
CA LYS A 7 9.64 -3.50 -3.59
C LYS A 7 8.15 -3.45 -3.30
N ASN A 8 7.67 -4.34 -2.45
CA ASN A 8 6.26 -4.42 -2.12
C ASN A 8 6.07 -4.28 -0.63
N VAL A 9 4.91 -3.76 -0.24
CA VAL A 9 4.56 -3.64 1.17
C VAL A 9 3.22 -4.31 1.38
N THR A 10 2.94 -4.65 2.63
CA THR A 10 1.65 -5.22 3.00
C THR A 10 0.64 -4.11 3.20
N VAL A 11 -0.64 -4.51 3.34
CA VAL A 11 -1.70 -3.55 3.63
C VAL A 11 -1.41 -2.81 4.94
N VAL A 12 -0.92 -3.53 5.95
CA VAL A 12 -0.60 -2.90 7.23
C VAL A 12 0.51 -1.86 7.07
N GLU A 13 1.56 -2.23 6.34
CA GLU A 13 2.67 -1.31 6.14
C GLU A 13 2.23 -0.09 5.35
N ALA A 14 1.42 -0.28 4.33
CA ALA A 14 0.92 0.84 3.53
C ALA A 14 0.05 1.75 4.38
N ALA A 15 -0.79 1.18 5.24
CA ALA A 15 -1.64 1.98 6.11
C ALA A 15 -0.80 2.84 7.04
N GLU A 16 0.25 2.27 7.61
CA GLU A 16 1.12 3.03 8.49
C GLU A 16 1.83 4.15 7.74
N TYR A 17 2.28 3.84 6.53
CA TYR A 17 2.99 4.82 5.72
C TYR A 17 2.08 6.00 5.37
N LEU A 18 0.83 5.70 5.02
CA LEU A 18 -0.11 6.72 4.58
C LEU A 18 -0.87 7.38 5.73
N GLY A 19 -0.75 6.84 6.93
CA GLY A 19 -1.50 7.37 8.07
C GLY A 19 -2.98 7.04 8.00
N LEU A 20 -3.32 5.91 7.40
CA LEU A 20 -4.70 5.49 7.23
C LEU A 20 -4.94 4.20 7.98
N SER A 21 -6.23 3.82 8.10
CA SER A 21 -6.56 2.55 8.70
C SER A 21 -6.36 1.44 7.68
N ARG A 22 -6.19 0.23 8.18
CA ARG A 22 -6.03 -0.93 7.33
C ARG A 22 -7.26 -1.14 6.45
N THR A 23 -8.43 -0.93 7.02
CA THR A 23 -9.68 -1.07 6.28
C THR A 23 -9.73 -0.10 5.11
N THR A 24 -9.31 1.14 5.35
CA THR A 24 -9.31 2.14 4.31
C THR A 24 -8.40 1.73 3.16
N VAL A 25 -7.19 1.25 3.48
CA VAL A 25 -6.25 0.83 2.45
C VAL A 25 -6.83 -0.36 1.67
N GLN A 26 -7.45 -1.29 2.37
CA GLN A 26 -8.04 -2.44 1.71
C GLN A 26 -9.14 -2.01 0.74
N GLU A 27 -9.95 -1.03 1.13
CA GLU A 27 -10.97 -0.51 0.23
C GLU A 27 -10.36 0.15 -1.00
N MET A 28 -9.26 0.85 -0.82
CA MET A 28 -8.58 1.49 -1.94
C MET A 28 -8.08 0.45 -2.94
N VAL A 29 -7.57 -0.65 -2.43
CA VAL A 29 -7.14 -1.75 -3.29
C VAL A 29 -8.34 -2.35 -4.01
N ASP A 30 -9.44 -2.56 -3.30
CA ASP A 30 -10.64 -3.16 -3.88
C ASP A 30 -11.23 -2.28 -4.98
N ARG A 31 -11.11 -0.96 -4.82
CA ARG A 31 -11.66 -0.02 -5.79
C ARG A 31 -10.71 0.27 -6.95
N GLY A 32 -9.48 -0.22 -6.87
CA GLY A 32 -8.51 0.03 -7.90
C GLY A 32 -7.79 1.35 -7.78
N VAL A 33 -8.00 2.06 -6.69
CA VAL A 33 -7.28 3.31 -6.43
C VAL A 33 -5.80 3.02 -6.19
N LEU A 34 -5.53 1.90 -5.56
CA LEU A 34 -4.19 1.49 -5.22
C LEU A 34 -3.96 0.11 -5.85
N LYS A 35 -3.02 0.04 -6.78
CA LYS A 35 -2.74 -1.22 -7.44
C LYS A 35 -2.06 -2.18 -6.49
N ALA A 36 -2.42 -3.44 -6.57
CA ALA A 36 -1.85 -4.45 -5.70
C ALA A 36 -1.92 -5.80 -6.39
N ASP A 37 -1.00 -6.68 -6.04
CA ASP A 37 -0.98 -8.05 -6.51
C ASP A 37 -1.39 -8.96 -5.37
N LYS A 38 -2.14 -9.98 -5.69
CA LYS A 38 -2.54 -11.00 -4.71
C LYS A 38 -1.95 -12.33 -5.13
N PHE A 39 -1.15 -12.89 -4.26
CA PHE A 39 -0.68 -14.25 -4.48
C PHE A 39 -0.31 -14.84 -3.13
N ALA A 40 -0.36 -16.17 -3.08
CA ALA A 40 -0.07 -16.90 -1.84
C ALA A 40 -0.94 -16.42 -0.69
N GLY A 41 -2.18 -16.00 -1.00
CA GLY A 41 -3.12 -15.59 0.04
C GLY A 41 -2.82 -14.24 0.68
N ALA A 42 -1.95 -13.46 0.07
CA ALA A 42 -1.56 -12.17 0.64
C ALA A 42 -1.64 -11.07 -0.41
N VAL A 43 -1.87 -9.86 0.04
CA VAL A 43 -1.91 -8.69 -0.80
C VAL A 43 -0.55 -8.02 -0.74
N HIS A 44 0.04 -7.76 -1.91
CA HIS A 44 1.33 -7.12 -2.03
C HIS A 44 1.17 -5.84 -2.84
N ILE A 45 1.50 -4.72 -2.23
CA ILE A 45 1.32 -3.41 -2.84
C ILE A 45 2.69 -2.88 -3.23
N PRO A 46 2.90 -2.55 -4.53
CA PRO A 46 4.18 -1.97 -4.92
C PRO A 46 4.46 -0.70 -4.11
N ARG A 47 5.68 -0.59 -3.63
CA ARG A 47 6.04 0.55 -2.81
C ARG A 47 5.83 1.87 -3.56
N GLU A 48 6.14 1.88 -4.85
CA GLU A 48 5.98 3.10 -5.63
C GLU A 48 4.53 3.55 -5.71
N GLU A 49 3.59 2.62 -5.65
CA GLU A 49 2.17 3.00 -5.62
C GLU A 49 1.84 3.75 -4.34
N VAL A 50 2.37 3.29 -3.23
CA VAL A 50 2.14 3.94 -1.94
C VAL A 50 2.77 5.33 -1.95
N GLU A 51 3.99 5.43 -2.45
CA GLU A 51 4.69 6.70 -2.50
C GLU A 51 3.99 7.69 -3.43
N ARG A 52 3.49 7.20 -4.56
CA ARG A 52 2.78 8.05 -5.49
C ARG A 52 1.50 8.60 -4.86
N LEU A 53 0.76 7.72 -4.19
CA LEU A 53 -0.48 8.14 -3.55
C LEU A 53 -0.20 9.17 -2.46
N GLU A 54 0.85 8.96 -1.70
CA GLU A 54 1.21 9.92 -0.67
C GLU A 54 1.49 11.29 -1.27
N ARG A 55 2.22 11.32 -2.38
CA ARG A 55 2.51 12.59 -3.02
C ARG A 55 1.26 13.28 -3.52
N GLU A 56 0.32 12.49 -4.06
CA GLU A 56 -0.90 13.06 -4.61
C GLU A 56 -1.84 13.57 -3.54
N THR A 57 -1.80 12.98 -2.35
CA THR A 57 -2.71 13.37 -1.29
C THR A 57 -2.06 14.30 -0.27
N ALA A 58 -0.76 14.51 -0.35
CA ALA A 58 -0.07 15.41 0.57
C ALA A 58 -0.55 16.83 0.36
N PRO A 59 -0.67 17.60 1.45
CA PRO A 59 -1.11 19.00 1.34
C PRO A 59 -0.08 19.86 0.62
#